data_8b9a50088141b80dabb06bc6741ecc04
#
_entry.id   8b9a50088141b80dabb06bc6741ecc04
#
_cell.length_a   1.000
_cell.length_b   1.000
_cell.length_c   1.000
_cell.angle_alpha   90.00
_cell.angle_beta   90.00
_cell.angle_gamma   90.00
#
_symmetry.space_group_name_H-M   'P 1'
#
loop_
_entity.id
_entity.type
_entity.pdbx_description
1 polymer ?
#
loop_
_entity_poly.entity_id
_entity_poly.type
_entity_poly.pdbx_seq_one_letter_code
_entity_poly.pdbx_strand_id
1 'polypeptide(L)'
;PAGYETSKRSYPVLYLLHGMGGDEDAWEELGRATQILDNLIAEGKAEPMVVVMPNGNISQEAAPGEGSKGLVVATTQYPKTMDGNFEKAFPDIIQFVEKTYRVKKDKANRAIAGLSMGGFHSLYIALNNPNSFNYIGLFSSAVNRMAKDGDTLSYIYKNIDEKFKTLCKKSPKLIWIGIGKDDFLSKDDDSLRAALDKEAYKYSYLKTKGGH
;
A
#
# COMPACT_ATOMS: atom_id res chain seq x y z
N PRO A 1 14.86 -9.53 -7.59
CA PRO A 1 15.48 -8.89 -8.75
C PRO A 1 16.51 -9.82 -9.40
N ALA A 2 16.76 -9.59 -10.71
CA ALA A 2 17.74 -10.39 -11.46
C ALA A 2 19.09 -10.42 -10.74
N GLY A 3 19.71 -11.62 -10.67
CA GLY A 3 20.98 -11.82 -9.97
C GLY A 3 20.90 -11.80 -8.44
N TYR A 4 19.70 -11.78 -7.86
CA TYR A 4 19.55 -11.78 -6.40
C TYR A 4 20.29 -12.96 -5.75
N GLU A 5 20.15 -14.17 -6.27
CA GLU A 5 20.74 -15.39 -5.67
C GLU A 5 22.28 -15.37 -5.65
N THR A 6 22.88 -14.75 -6.66
CA THR A 6 24.36 -14.70 -6.81
C THR A 6 24.97 -13.43 -6.22
N SER A 7 24.17 -12.38 -5.97
CA SER A 7 24.62 -11.10 -5.45
C SER A 7 24.58 -11.06 -3.92
N LYS A 8 25.55 -10.37 -3.33
CA LYS A 8 25.53 -10.01 -1.89
C LYS A 8 24.91 -8.62 -1.63
N ARG A 9 24.38 -7.94 -2.65
CA ARG A 9 23.76 -6.61 -2.51
C ARG A 9 22.52 -6.68 -1.64
N SER A 10 22.26 -5.60 -0.92
CA SER A 10 20.97 -5.31 -0.32
C SER A 10 20.16 -4.39 -1.23
N TYR A 11 18.88 -4.62 -1.33
CA TYR A 11 17.96 -3.96 -2.26
C TYR A 11 16.94 -3.10 -1.54
N PRO A 12 16.43 -2.00 -2.15
CA PRO A 12 15.25 -1.33 -1.65
C PRO A 12 14.04 -2.27 -1.65
N VAL A 13 13.02 -1.92 -0.87
CA VAL A 13 11.79 -2.73 -0.73
C VAL A 13 10.58 -1.92 -1.14
N LEU A 14 9.73 -2.53 -1.96
CA LEU A 14 8.37 -2.09 -2.24
C LEU A 14 7.38 -3.08 -1.60
N TYR A 15 6.56 -2.60 -0.68
CA TYR A 15 5.36 -3.31 -0.21
C TYR A 15 4.20 -2.90 -1.10
N LEU A 16 3.57 -3.87 -1.79
CA LEU A 16 2.55 -3.63 -2.79
C LEU A 16 1.26 -4.36 -2.41
N LEU A 17 0.23 -3.60 -2.01
CA LEU A 17 -0.96 -4.11 -1.36
C LEU A 17 -2.13 -4.21 -2.33
N HIS A 18 -2.80 -5.38 -2.35
CA HIS A 18 -3.92 -5.66 -3.25
C HIS A 18 -5.22 -4.97 -2.83
N GLY A 19 -6.17 -4.86 -3.76
CA GLY A 19 -7.52 -4.37 -3.52
C GLY A 19 -8.44 -5.42 -2.91
N MET A 20 -9.67 -5.02 -2.57
CA MET A 20 -10.69 -5.94 -2.06
C MET A 20 -10.97 -7.05 -3.08
N GLY A 21 -11.07 -8.28 -2.60
CA GLY A 21 -11.28 -9.47 -3.44
C GLY A 21 -10.01 -10.04 -4.08
N GLY A 22 -8.85 -9.40 -3.89
CA GLY A 22 -7.54 -9.94 -4.27
C GLY A 22 -6.84 -10.64 -3.11
N ASP A 23 -5.65 -11.13 -3.40
CA ASP A 23 -4.73 -11.78 -2.48
C ASP A 23 -3.28 -11.42 -2.81
N GLU A 24 -2.31 -12.17 -2.32
CA GLU A 24 -0.88 -11.96 -2.57
C GLU A 24 -0.46 -12.04 -4.05
N ASP A 25 -1.22 -12.73 -4.89
CA ASP A 25 -0.91 -12.92 -6.32
C ASP A 25 -1.58 -11.87 -7.22
N ALA A 26 -2.53 -11.09 -6.69
CA ALA A 26 -3.35 -10.17 -7.48
C ALA A 26 -2.53 -9.15 -8.29
N TRP A 27 -1.44 -8.63 -7.73
CA TRP A 27 -0.58 -7.68 -8.44
C TRP A 27 0.26 -8.34 -9.54
N GLU A 28 0.59 -9.62 -9.39
CA GLU A 28 1.31 -10.37 -10.41
C GLU A 28 0.38 -10.78 -11.56
N GLU A 29 -0.74 -11.42 -11.24
CA GLU A 29 -1.64 -11.99 -12.23
C GLU A 29 -2.51 -10.94 -12.93
N LEU A 30 -3.10 -10.02 -12.18
CA LEU A 30 -3.99 -8.98 -12.71
C LEU A 30 -3.24 -7.68 -13.03
N GLY A 31 -2.35 -7.27 -12.14
CA GLY A 31 -1.59 -6.03 -12.25
C GLY A 31 -0.35 -6.10 -13.12
N ARG A 32 0.12 -7.32 -13.46
CA ARG A 32 1.36 -7.55 -14.22
C ARG A 32 2.57 -6.80 -13.62
N ALA A 33 2.60 -6.67 -12.30
CA ALA A 33 3.61 -5.87 -11.60
C ALA A 33 5.04 -6.35 -11.90
N THR A 34 5.24 -7.66 -11.99
CA THR A 34 6.55 -8.27 -12.29
C THR A 34 7.05 -7.81 -13.65
N GLN A 35 6.24 -7.93 -14.71
CA GLN A 35 6.62 -7.54 -16.08
C GLN A 35 6.87 -6.03 -16.19
N ILE A 36 6.02 -5.22 -15.53
CA ILE A 36 6.17 -3.76 -15.52
C ILE A 36 7.48 -3.36 -14.85
N LEU A 37 7.77 -3.93 -13.69
CA LEU A 37 8.99 -3.61 -12.94
C LEU A 37 10.24 -4.10 -13.67
N ASP A 38 10.23 -5.30 -14.24
CA ASP A 38 11.36 -5.82 -15.03
C ASP A 38 11.67 -4.91 -16.22
N ASN A 39 10.66 -4.45 -16.96
CA ASN A 39 10.83 -3.50 -18.05
C ASN A 39 11.39 -2.16 -17.56
N LEU A 40 10.84 -1.59 -16.48
CA LEU A 40 11.33 -0.33 -15.92
C LEU A 40 12.78 -0.44 -15.42
N ILE A 41 13.14 -1.56 -14.83
CA ILE A 41 14.50 -1.83 -14.37
C ILE A 41 15.45 -1.99 -15.57
N ALA A 42 15.05 -2.73 -16.60
CA ALA A 42 15.83 -2.91 -17.81
C ALA A 42 16.06 -1.58 -18.58
N GLU A 43 15.08 -0.69 -18.54
CA GLU A 43 15.18 0.66 -19.13
C GLU A 43 15.90 1.68 -18.23
N GLY A 44 16.38 1.27 -17.05
CA GLY A 44 17.03 2.16 -16.08
C GLY A 44 16.11 3.20 -15.44
N LYS A 45 14.78 3.01 -15.53
CA LYS A 45 13.75 3.88 -14.96
C LYS A 45 13.38 3.52 -13.51
N ALA A 46 13.70 2.30 -13.08
CA ALA A 46 13.55 1.86 -11.70
C ALA A 46 14.82 1.15 -11.22
N GLU A 47 15.10 1.26 -9.93
CA GLU A 47 16.17 0.46 -9.33
C GLU A 47 15.72 -1.00 -9.11
N PRO A 48 16.61 -1.99 -9.25
CA PRO A 48 16.32 -3.35 -8.80
C PRO A 48 15.89 -3.37 -7.34
N MET A 49 14.74 -3.98 -7.04
CA MET A 49 14.14 -3.99 -5.71
C MET A 49 13.54 -5.35 -5.35
N VAL A 50 13.35 -5.58 -4.06
CA VAL A 50 12.50 -6.67 -3.56
C VAL A 50 11.07 -6.13 -3.49
N VAL A 51 10.11 -6.87 -4.04
CA VAL A 51 8.68 -6.56 -3.92
C VAL A 51 8.03 -7.57 -2.98
N VAL A 52 7.28 -7.06 -2.02
CA VAL A 52 6.55 -7.84 -1.02
C VAL A 52 5.06 -7.60 -1.22
N MET A 53 4.35 -8.63 -1.55
CA MET A 53 2.90 -8.59 -1.80
C MET A 53 2.20 -9.44 -0.74
N PRO A 54 1.93 -8.89 0.45
CA PRO A 54 1.28 -9.65 1.51
C PRO A 54 -0.22 -9.79 1.25
N ASN A 55 -0.82 -10.88 1.71
CA ASN A 55 -2.26 -11.01 1.77
C ASN A 55 -2.82 -10.13 2.89
N GLY A 56 -3.64 -9.14 2.54
CA GLY A 56 -4.30 -8.23 3.48
C GLY A 56 -5.60 -8.80 4.07
N ASN A 57 -6.01 -10.00 3.66
CA ASN A 57 -7.24 -10.64 4.13
C ASN A 57 -6.93 -11.54 5.34
N ILE A 58 -6.96 -11.00 6.53
CA ILE A 58 -6.60 -11.72 7.78
C ILE A 58 -7.44 -12.98 8.00
N SER A 59 -8.66 -13.04 7.46
CA SER A 59 -9.56 -14.18 7.59
C SER A 59 -9.55 -15.13 6.39
N GLN A 60 -8.80 -14.84 5.34
CA GLN A 60 -8.58 -15.73 4.20
C GLN A 60 -7.19 -16.31 4.30
N GLU A 61 -7.13 -17.62 4.48
CA GLU A 61 -5.90 -18.34 4.21
C GLU A 61 -5.80 -18.50 2.68
N ALA A 62 -4.72 -17.97 2.09
CA ALA A 62 -4.36 -18.40 0.76
C ALA A 62 -4.09 -19.91 0.81
N ALA A 63 -4.80 -20.67 0.00
CA ALA A 63 -4.53 -22.11 -0.05
C ALA A 63 -3.13 -22.30 -0.65
N PRO A 64 -2.24 -23.10 -0.02
CA PRO A 64 -0.91 -23.34 -0.56
C PRO A 64 -0.97 -23.84 -2.00
N GLY A 65 -0.34 -23.13 -2.92
CA GLY A 65 -0.31 -23.45 -4.35
C GLY A 65 -1.56 -23.01 -5.13
N GLU A 66 -2.45 -22.25 -4.54
CA GLU A 66 -3.54 -21.58 -5.23
C GLU A 66 -3.16 -20.12 -5.50
N GLY A 67 -2.96 -19.77 -6.77
CA GLY A 67 -2.83 -18.41 -7.21
C GLY A 67 -4.15 -17.65 -7.11
N SER A 68 -4.10 -16.34 -7.27
CA SER A 68 -5.29 -15.49 -7.36
C SER A 68 -6.21 -16.01 -8.47
N LYS A 69 -7.28 -16.66 -8.12
CA LYS A 69 -8.28 -17.18 -9.06
C LYS A 69 -9.15 -16.08 -9.68
N GLY A 70 -8.64 -14.87 -9.73
CA GLY A 70 -9.37 -13.69 -10.13
C GLY A 70 -10.25 -13.17 -8.99
N LEU A 71 -11.04 -12.16 -9.29
CA LEU A 71 -11.98 -11.57 -8.34
C LEU A 71 -12.93 -12.63 -7.81
N VAL A 72 -12.58 -13.23 -6.70
CA VAL A 72 -13.61 -13.85 -5.86
C VAL A 72 -14.59 -12.71 -5.57
N VAL A 73 -15.86 -12.90 -5.92
CA VAL A 73 -16.90 -11.89 -5.70
C VAL A 73 -16.73 -11.39 -4.28
N ALA A 74 -16.28 -10.15 -4.15
CA ALA A 74 -16.08 -9.53 -2.87
C ALA A 74 -17.43 -9.54 -2.16
N THR A 75 -17.59 -10.47 -1.24
CA THR A 75 -18.72 -10.35 -0.34
C THR A 75 -18.44 -9.07 0.44
N THR A 76 -19.37 -8.15 0.44
CA THR A 76 -19.33 -6.91 1.22
C THR A 76 -19.21 -7.18 2.75
N GLN A 77 -18.93 -8.40 3.12
CA GLN A 77 -18.86 -8.96 4.46
C GLN A 77 -17.51 -9.61 4.75
N TYR A 78 -16.39 -8.94 4.42
CA TYR A 78 -15.12 -9.29 5.06
C TYR A 78 -15.01 -8.52 6.39
N PRO A 79 -15.57 -9.04 7.50
CA PRO A 79 -15.78 -8.25 8.70
C PRO A 79 -14.49 -7.92 9.46
N LYS A 80 -13.32 -8.32 8.97
CA LYS A 80 -12.06 -8.12 9.67
C LYS A 80 -10.92 -7.57 8.80
N THR A 81 -11.18 -7.27 7.54
CA THR A 81 -10.13 -6.83 6.62
C THR A 81 -9.74 -5.37 6.82
N MET A 82 -10.67 -4.52 7.29
CA MET A 82 -10.44 -3.09 7.53
C MET A 82 -10.74 -2.74 9.00
N ASP A 83 -10.32 -3.57 9.92
CA ASP A 83 -10.53 -3.41 11.37
C ASP A 83 -9.27 -2.91 12.12
N GLY A 84 -8.18 -2.69 11.41
CA GLY A 84 -6.91 -2.21 11.94
C GLY A 84 -5.93 -3.32 12.34
N ASN A 85 -6.31 -4.59 12.26
CA ASN A 85 -5.41 -5.68 12.66
C ASN A 85 -4.27 -5.87 11.67
N PHE A 86 -4.53 -5.76 10.36
CA PHE A 86 -3.50 -5.84 9.34
C PHE A 86 -2.48 -4.69 9.47
N GLU A 87 -2.96 -3.46 9.61
CA GLU A 87 -2.09 -2.30 9.78
C GLU A 87 -1.26 -2.37 11.07
N LYS A 88 -1.86 -2.88 12.13
CA LYS A 88 -1.16 -3.08 13.42
C LYS A 88 -0.06 -4.11 13.32
N ALA A 89 -0.27 -5.20 12.57
CA ALA A 89 0.70 -6.27 12.38
C ALA A 89 1.79 -5.93 11.34
N PHE A 90 1.64 -4.87 10.57
CA PHE A 90 2.55 -4.57 9.47
C PHE A 90 4.01 -4.35 9.87
N PRO A 91 4.35 -3.75 11.02
CA PRO A 91 5.73 -3.71 11.50
C PRO A 91 6.38 -5.09 11.64
N ASP A 92 5.62 -6.14 11.97
CA ASP A 92 6.14 -7.51 12.07
C ASP A 92 6.46 -8.06 10.67
N ILE A 93 5.66 -7.73 9.65
CA ILE A 93 5.96 -8.04 8.25
C ILE A 93 7.27 -7.38 7.82
N ILE A 94 7.45 -6.09 8.13
CA ILE A 94 8.71 -5.40 7.84
C ILE A 94 9.88 -6.11 8.51
N GLN A 95 9.75 -6.42 9.79
CA GLN A 95 10.82 -7.11 10.54
C GLN A 95 11.13 -8.49 9.95
N PHE A 96 10.12 -9.26 9.56
CA PHE A 96 10.28 -10.56 8.90
C PHE A 96 11.08 -10.42 7.59
N VAL A 97 10.69 -9.47 6.74
CA VAL A 97 11.35 -9.20 5.45
C VAL A 97 12.82 -8.82 5.68
N GLU A 98 13.10 -7.95 6.65
CA GLU A 98 14.45 -7.50 6.98
C GLU A 98 15.36 -8.57 7.60
N LYS A 99 14.77 -9.58 8.22
CA LYS A 99 15.51 -10.74 8.75
C LYS A 99 15.77 -11.81 7.69
N THR A 100 14.82 -11.96 6.75
CA THR A 100 14.81 -13.08 5.81
C THR A 100 15.51 -12.74 4.50
N TYR A 101 15.39 -11.48 4.03
CA TYR A 101 15.88 -11.07 2.73
C TYR A 101 16.99 -10.01 2.81
N ARG A 102 17.82 -9.95 1.78
CA ARG A 102 18.89 -8.95 1.65
C ARG A 102 18.31 -7.61 1.21
N VAL A 103 17.76 -6.88 2.16
CA VAL A 103 17.12 -5.58 1.93
C VAL A 103 17.80 -4.47 2.73
N LYS A 104 17.68 -3.25 2.21
CA LYS A 104 18.06 -2.03 2.93
C LYS A 104 16.99 -1.71 3.96
N LYS A 105 17.40 -1.47 5.22
CA LYS A 105 16.48 -1.38 6.37
C LYS A 105 16.06 0.02 6.76
N ASP A 106 16.47 1.01 6.00
CA ASP A 106 16.17 2.42 6.27
C ASP A 106 14.94 2.92 5.51
N LYS A 107 14.33 3.98 6.03
CA LYS A 107 13.17 4.67 5.46
C LYS A 107 13.40 5.12 4.00
N ALA A 108 14.63 5.53 3.66
CA ALA A 108 14.96 6.06 2.34
C ALA A 108 14.86 5.01 1.23
N ASN A 109 14.91 3.73 1.60
CA ASN A 109 14.87 2.60 0.70
C ASN A 109 13.60 1.75 0.85
N ARG A 110 12.55 2.32 1.47
CA ARG A 110 11.30 1.59 1.68
C ARG A 110 10.12 2.35 1.10
N ALA A 111 9.34 1.66 0.26
CA ALA A 111 8.12 2.14 -0.33
C ALA A 111 6.93 1.27 0.10
N ILE A 112 5.75 1.88 0.17
CA ILE A 112 4.47 1.19 0.31
C ILE A 112 3.50 1.74 -0.73
N ALA A 113 2.76 0.88 -1.40
CA ALA A 113 1.74 1.30 -2.34
C ALA A 113 0.59 0.29 -2.38
N GLY A 114 -0.59 0.72 -2.82
CA GLY A 114 -1.71 -0.19 -2.95
C GLY A 114 -2.90 0.40 -3.68
N LEU A 115 -3.76 -0.49 -4.17
CA LEU A 115 -4.98 -0.18 -4.90
C LEU A 115 -6.19 -0.33 -3.97
N SER A 116 -7.14 0.62 -4.01
CA SER A 116 -8.43 0.51 -3.35
C SER A 116 -8.30 0.25 -1.84
N MET A 117 -8.69 -0.92 -1.35
CA MET A 117 -8.42 -1.41 0.00
C MET A 117 -6.91 -1.40 0.32
N GLY A 118 -6.06 -1.82 -0.61
CA GLY A 118 -4.60 -1.76 -0.44
C GLY A 118 -4.09 -0.33 -0.31
N GLY A 119 -4.71 0.63 -0.99
CA GLY A 119 -4.45 2.06 -0.80
C GLY A 119 -4.88 2.55 0.58
N PHE A 120 -6.02 2.10 1.07
CA PHE A 120 -6.46 2.32 2.45
C PHE A 120 -5.43 1.79 3.45
N HIS A 121 -5.04 0.52 3.33
CA HIS A 121 -4.02 -0.06 4.21
C HIS A 121 -2.69 0.70 4.13
N SER A 122 -2.23 1.02 2.92
CA SER A 122 -0.96 1.76 2.71
C SER A 122 -0.97 3.11 3.42
N LEU A 123 -2.07 3.86 3.34
CA LEU A 123 -2.21 5.13 4.02
C LEU A 123 -2.16 4.96 5.54
N TYR A 124 -3.00 4.08 6.10
CA TYR A 124 -3.09 3.94 7.56
C TYR A 124 -1.86 3.29 8.18
N ILE A 125 -1.18 2.40 7.46
CA ILE A 125 0.15 1.89 7.87
C ILE A 125 1.15 3.04 7.93
N ALA A 126 1.21 3.89 6.90
CA ALA A 126 2.14 5.03 6.88
C ALA A 126 1.81 6.07 7.96
N LEU A 127 0.52 6.38 8.19
CA LEU A 127 0.07 7.30 9.22
C LEU A 127 0.43 6.84 10.64
N ASN A 128 0.38 5.53 10.88
CA ASN A 128 0.72 4.97 12.19
C ASN A 128 2.23 4.66 12.34
N ASN A 129 2.97 4.63 11.23
CA ASN A 129 4.41 4.36 11.19
C ASN A 129 5.16 5.44 10.38
N PRO A 130 5.12 6.72 10.78
CA PRO A 130 5.55 7.85 9.94
C PRO A 130 7.05 7.90 9.64
N ASN A 131 7.84 7.06 10.32
CA ASN A 131 9.28 6.90 10.07
C ASN A 131 9.62 5.70 9.19
N SER A 132 8.64 4.96 8.68
CA SER A 132 8.89 3.70 8.00
C SER A 132 9.06 3.82 6.50
N PHE A 133 8.43 4.81 5.84
CA PHE A 133 8.38 4.88 4.38
C PHE A 133 8.73 6.28 3.89
N ASN A 134 9.56 6.36 2.83
CA ASN A 134 9.81 7.61 2.12
C ASN A 134 8.97 7.72 0.83
N TYR A 135 8.39 6.64 0.37
CA TYR A 135 7.60 6.59 -0.86
C TYR A 135 6.27 5.91 -0.55
N ILE A 136 5.18 6.63 -0.83
CA ILE A 136 3.81 6.18 -0.56
C ILE A 136 3.01 6.35 -1.84
N GLY A 137 2.49 5.24 -2.38
CA GLY A 137 1.66 5.20 -3.60
C GLY A 137 0.22 4.83 -3.26
N LEU A 138 -0.71 5.67 -3.64
CA LEU A 138 -2.12 5.55 -3.31
C LEU A 138 -2.94 5.51 -4.61
N PHE A 139 -3.37 4.32 -5.01
CA PHE A 139 -4.11 4.09 -6.25
C PHE A 139 -5.59 3.90 -5.92
N SER A 140 -6.45 4.82 -6.36
CA SER A 140 -7.91 4.73 -6.13
C SER A 140 -8.24 4.33 -4.68
N SER A 141 -7.68 5.02 -3.71
CA SER A 141 -7.63 4.57 -2.31
C SER A 141 -8.96 4.78 -1.59
N ALA A 142 -9.48 3.74 -0.93
CA ALA A 142 -10.77 3.75 -0.22
C ALA A 142 -10.66 4.39 1.19
N VAL A 143 -10.11 5.58 1.31
CA VAL A 143 -9.68 6.18 2.58
C VAL A 143 -10.80 6.53 3.56
N ASN A 144 -12.04 6.72 3.09
CA ASN A 144 -13.19 7.06 3.92
C ASN A 144 -14.08 5.85 4.27
N ARG A 145 -13.62 4.63 3.99
CA ARG A 145 -14.40 3.40 4.19
C ARG A 145 -14.36 2.85 5.61
N MET A 146 -13.89 3.64 6.55
CA MET A 146 -13.87 3.26 7.96
C MET A 146 -15.29 3.10 8.51
N ALA A 147 -15.46 2.13 9.41
CA ALA A 147 -16.69 2.00 10.17
C ALA A 147 -16.97 3.31 10.93
N LYS A 148 -18.17 3.86 10.74
CA LYS A 148 -18.60 5.10 11.40
C LYS A 148 -19.01 4.89 12.87
N ASP A 149 -18.91 3.66 13.38
CA ASP A 149 -19.37 3.31 14.70
C ASP A 149 -18.32 3.60 15.76
N GLY A 150 -18.51 4.68 16.42
CA GLY A 150 -17.92 5.35 17.55
C GLY A 150 -16.84 4.64 18.37
N ASP A 151 -17.20 3.93 19.42
CA ASP A 151 -16.25 3.45 20.44
C ASP A 151 -15.49 2.16 20.09
N THR A 152 -15.90 1.44 19.07
CA THR A 152 -15.26 0.19 18.61
C THR A 152 -14.14 0.41 17.58
N LEU A 153 -13.91 1.65 17.14
CA LEU A 153 -12.89 1.95 16.14
C LEU A 153 -11.49 1.65 16.69
N SER A 154 -10.72 0.86 15.94
CA SER A 154 -9.30 0.63 16.23
C SER A 154 -8.55 1.96 16.40
N TYR A 155 -7.57 2.02 17.30
CA TYR A 155 -6.69 3.18 17.47
C TYR A 155 -5.96 3.56 16.17
N ILE A 156 -5.83 2.61 15.25
CA ILE A 156 -5.26 2.79 13.91
C ILE A 156 -5.96 3.93 13.18
N TYR A 157 -7.28 4.05 13.34
CA TYR A 157 -8.13 5.01 12.64
C TYR A 157 -8.50 6.24 13.48
N LYS A 158 -7.99 6.34 14.70
CA LYS A 158 -8.25 7.50 15.57
C LYS A 158 -7.20 8.60 15.35
N ASN A 159 -7.58 9.85 15.66
CA ASN A 159 -6.69 11.02 15.63
C ASN A 159 -6.02 11.25 14.26
N ILE A 160 -6.76 11.10 13.17
CA ILE A 160 -6.25 11.12 11.81
C ILE A 160 -5.56 12.44 11.46
N ASP A 161 -6.14 13.58 11.84
CA ASP A 161 -5.53 14.89 11.60
C ASP A 161 -4.13 15.00 12.21
N GLU A 162 -3.95 14.57 13.45
CA GLU A 162 -2.63 14.59 14.12
C GLU A 162 -1.66 13.60 13.50
N LYS A 163 -2.15 12.47 12.98
CA LYS A 163 -1.33 11.51 12.25
C LYS A 163 -0.87 12.06 10.91
N PHE A 164 -1.74 12.73 10.14
CA PHE A 164 -1.35 13.44 8.91
C PHE A 164 -0.29 14.49 9.20
N LYS A 165 -0.52 15.34 10.19
CA LYS A 165 0.45 16.35 10.61
C LYS A 165 1.81 15.74 10.99
N THR A 166 1.78 14.60 11.69
CA THR A 166 3.00 13.88 12.07
C THR A 166 3.70 13.30 10.85
N LEU A 167 2.98 12.62 9.94
CA LEU A 167 3.53 12.08 8.71
C LEU A 167 4.17 13.17 7.85
N CYS A 168 3.47 14.29 7.65
CA CYS A 168 3.98 15.43 6.87
C CYS A 168 5.25 16.03 7.49
N LYS A 169 5.31 16.18 8.82
CA LYS A 169 6.54 16.58 9.52
C LYS A 169 7.71 15.61 9.35
N LYS A 170 7.45 14.31 9.22
CA LYS A 170 8.48 13.30 8.93
C LYS A 170 8.90 13.29 7.46
N SER A 171 8.24 14.07 6.64
CA SER A 171 8.62 14.40 5.27
C SER A 171 8.99 13.20 4.41
N PRO A 172 8.03 12.32 4.04
CA PRO A 172 8.26 11.34 2.98
C PRO A 172 8.77 12.03 1.70
N LYS A 173 9.63 11.38 0.93
CA LYS A 173 10.11 11.95 -0.33
C LYS A 173 9.03 12.07 -1.40
N LEU A 174 8.07 11.15 -1.37
CA LEU A 174 6.99 11.12 -2.34
C LEU A 174 5.72 10.56 -1.69
N ILE A 175 4.64 11.31 -1.82
CA ILE A 175 3.28 10.77 -1.77
C ILE A 175 2.73 10.92 -3.18
N TRP A 176 2.39 9.79 -3.81
CA TRP A 176 1.83 9.75 -5.15
C TRP A 176 0.39 9.25 -5.09
N ILE A 177 -0.52 9.97 -5.72
CA ILE A 177 -1.95 9.67 -5.73
C ILE A 177 -2.40 9.54 -7.17
N GLY A 178 -3.06 8.43 -7.50
CA GLY A 178 -3.63 8.18 -8.82
C GLY A 178 -5.06 7.70 -8.76
N ILE A 179 -5.92 8.24 -9.64
CA ILE A 179 -7.32 7.84 -9.71
C ILE A 179 -7.87 7.98 -11.14
N GLY A 180 -8.83 7.12 -11.49
CA GLY A 180 -9.62 7.27 -12.70
C GLY A 180 -10.64 8.42 -12.58
N LYS A 181 -10.91 9.14 -13.68
CA LYS A 181 -11.88 10.26 -13.65
C LYS A 181 -13.32 9.80 -13.36
N ASP A 182 -13.64 8.56 -13.72
CA ASP A 182 -14.95 7.95 -13.57
C ASP A 182 -14.99 6.96 -12.37
N ASP A 183 -13.98 7.04 -11.49
CA ASP A 183 -13.85 6.19 -10.31
C ASP A 183 -14.88 6.56 -9.23
N PHE A 184 -15.54 5.55 -8.68
CA PHE A 184 -16.52 5.72 -7.60
C PHE A 184 -15.90 6.20 -6.27
N LEU A 185 -14.57 6.12 -6.11
CA LEU A 185 -13.83 6.61 -4.95
C LEU A 185 -13.33 8.06 -5.12
N SER A 186 -13.82 8.80 -6.10
CA SER A 186 -13.38 10.19 -6.32
C SER A 186 -13.54 11.09 -5.10
N LYS A 187 -14.58 10.88 -4.27
CA LYS A 187 -14.77 11.62 -3.02
C LYS A 187 -13.75 11.26 -1.94
N ASP A 188 -13.32 10.00 -1.92
CA ASP A 188 -12.26 9.52 -1.03
C ASP A 188 -10.93 10.19 -1.40
N ASP A 189 -10.64 10.25 -2.70
CA ASP A 189 -9.47 10.93 -3.24
C ASP A 189 -9.47 12.44 -2.92
N ASP A 190 -10.60 13.11 -3.12
CA ASP A 190 -10.74 14.54 -2.77
C ASP A 190 -10.47 14.79 -1.27
N SER A 191 -10.98 13.92 -0.40
CA SER A 191 -10.76 14.01 1.05
C SER A 191 -9.30 13.79 1.43
N LEU A 192 -8.63 12.84 0.79
CA LEU A 192 -7.21 12.56 1.00
C LEU A 192 -6.35 13.77 0.62
N ARG A 193 -6.61 14.36 -0.57
CA ARG A 193 -5.88 15.53 -1.04
C ARG A 193 -6.12 16.75 -0.14
N ALA A 194 -7.37 16.96 0.28
CA ALA A 194 -7.70 18.03 1.21
C ALA A 194 -6.96 17.90 2.57
N ALA A 195 -6.75 16.68 3.06
CA ALA A 195 -5.98 16.46 4.29
C ALA A 195 -4.49 16.81 4.11
N LEU A 196 -3.90 16.49 2.96
CA LEU A 196 -2.52 16.85 2.64
C LEU A 196 -2.37 18.36 2.38
N ASP A 197 -3.33 18.97 1.69
CA ASP A 197 -3.37 20.42 1.43
C ASP A 197 -3.47 21.23 2.73
N LYS A 198 -4.25 20.75 3.70
CA LYS A 198 -4.35 21.33 5.05
C LYS A 198 -2.98 21.40 5.76
N GLU A 199 -2.14 20.42 5.54
CA GLU A 199 -0.77 20.39 6.07
C GLU A 199 0.26 21.08 5.15
N ALA A 200 -0.18 21.71 4.06
CA ALA A 200 0.66 22.33 3.02
C ALA A 200 1.72 21.35 2.46
N TYR A 201 1.39 20.06 2.40
CA TYR A 201 2.30 19.01 1.96
C TYR A 201 2.21 18.78 0.46
N LYS A 202 3.36 18.78 -0.22
CA LYS A 202 3.43 18.55 -1.67
C LYS A 202 3.32 17.04 -1.97
N TYR A 203 2.41 16.70 -2.87
CA TYR A 203 2.24 15.35 -3.40
C TYR A 203 2.16 15.38 -4.93
N SER A 204 2.38 14.23 -5.55
CA SER A 204 2.14 14.03 -6.98
C SER A 204 0.73 13.49 -7.18
N TYR A 205 0.00 14.05 -8.14
CA TYR A 205 -1.37 13.66 -8.42
C TYR A 205 -1.57 13.36 -9.91
N LEU A 206 -2.20 12.23 -10.20
CA LEU A 206 -2.54 11.85 -11.56
C LEU A 206 -4.01 11.41 -11.64
N LYS A 207 -4.79 12.14 -12.43
CA LYS A 207 -6.16 11.75 -12.79
C LYS A 207 -6.17 11.24 -14.23
N THR A 208 -6.48 9.95 -14.42
CA THR A 208 -6.49 9.31 -15.73
C THR A 208 -7.91 9.16 -16.28
N LYS A 209 -8.04 8.76 -17.54
CA LYS A 209 -9.30 8.25 -18.08
C LYS A 209 -9.57 6.87 -17.47
N GLY A 210 -10.85 6.55 -17.27
CA GLY A 210 -11.30 5.25 -16.77
C GLY A 210 -11.93 5.31 -15.39
N GLY A 211 -12.40 4.15 -14.92
CA GLY A 211 -12.99 3.92 -13.60
C GLY A 211 -11.96 3.40 -12.59
N HIS A 212 -12.46 2.56 -11.70
CA HIS A 212 -11.71 1.94 -10.62
C HIS A 212 -10.76 0.83 -11.09
#